data_0c94c8e2873bf362047e6368253574c6
#
_entry.id   0c94c8e2873bf362047e6368253574c6
#
_cell.length_a   1.000
_cell.length_b   1.000
_cell.length_c   1.000
_cell.angle_alpha   90.00
_cell.angle_beta   90.00
_cell.angle_gamma   90.00
#
_symmetry.space_group_name_H-M   'P 1'
#
loop_
_entity.id
_entity.type
_entity.pdbx_description
1 polymer ?
#
loop_
_entity_poly.entity_id
_entity_poly.type
_entity_poly.pdbx_seq_one_letter_code
_entity_poly.pdbx_strand_id
1 'polypeptide(L)'
;MESPIVTLTHASKSFVDGKDTHHVLENVDFALATGASVALTGASGSGKSTLLNIIAGFEPLSGGELWLDGENTSNWKDPQWSRFRHQKLGVIFQQFNLLTPLNVKQNIAFPLHLNQQKWSDWCDYLVDALGISELLERHVSALSGGQQQRVAIARALAHKPKLLLADEPTGNLDHKAGIEVMKLLSEITTQGNTAVLLVTHSPECASFMQTKLMLDDGCLRNVDLTPRAATL
;
A
#
# COMPACT_ATOMS: atom_id res chain seq x y z
N MET A 1 5.42 -18.95 -14.89
CA MET A 1 5.12 -17.55 -14.53
C MET A 1 4.47 -17.57 -13.16
N GLU A 2 4.97 -16.83 -12.19
CA GLU A 2 4.31 -16.72 -10.89
C GLU A 2 2.96 -16.06 -11.05
N SER A 3 1.95 -16.55 -10.30
CA SER A 3 0.61 -15.98 -10.30
C SER A 3 0.65 -14.55 -9.74
N PRO A 4 -0.14 -13.60 -10.28
CA PRO A 4 -0.25 -12.27 -9.72
C PRO A 4 -0.69 -12.32 -8.25
N ILE A 5 -0.15 -11.40 -7.42
CA ILE A 5 -0.57 -11.28 -6.01
C ILE A 5 -1.97 -10.68 -5.88
N VAL A 6 -2.36 -9.82 -6.84
CA VAL A 6 -3.71 -9.24 -6.95
C VAL A 6 -4.20 -9.42 -8.38
N THR A 7 -5.42 -9.90 -8.56
CA THR A 7 -6.14 -9.85 -9.84
C THR A 7 -7.57 -9.40 -9.60
N LEU A 8 -7.99 -8.38 -10.34
CA LEU A 8 -9.37 -7.93 -10.44
C LEU A 8 -9.87 -8.22 -11.84
N THR A 9 -11.07 -8.80 -11.94
CA THR A 9 -11.71 -9.12 -13.22
C THR A 9 -13.13 -8.53 -13.23
N HIS A 10 -13.38 -7.62 -14.17
CA HIS A 10 -14.66 -6.91 -14.33
C HIS A 10 -15.17 -6.30 -13.02
N ALA A 11 -14.24 -5.83 -12.17
CA ALA A 11 -14.52 -5.35 -10.83
C ALA A 11 -15.32 -4.05 -10.87
N SER A 12 -16.42 -4.02 -10.13
CA SER A 12 -17.29 -2.85 -10.04
C SER A 12 -17.64 -2.57 -8.60
N LYS A 13 -17.77 -1.28 -8.26
CA LYS A 13 -18.17 -0.81 -6.94
C LYS A 13 -19.14 0.35 -7.05
N SER A 14 -20.25 0.23 -6.34
CA SER A 14 -21.25 1.28 -6.22
C SER A 14 -21.63 1.47 -4.76
N PHE A 15 -21.98 2.69 -4.41
CA PHE A 15 -22.55 3.04 -3.11
C PHE A 15 -23.97 3.57 -3.31
N VAL A 16 -24.89 3.17 -2.44
CA VAL A 16 -26.29 3.62 -2.45
C VAL A 16 -26.46 4.65 -1.35
N ASP A 17 -26.89 5.86 -1.73
CA ASP A 17 -27.26 6.92 -0.81
C ASP A 17 -28.71 7.33 -1.06
N GLY A 18 -29.60 6.84 -0.20
CA GLY A 18 -31.04 7.03 -0.37
C GLY A 18 -31.57 6.40 -1.66
N LYS A 19 -31.94 7.22 -2.66
CA LYS A 19 -32.41 6.78 -3.97
C LYS A 19 -31.33 6.83 -5.06
N ASP A 20 -30.20 7.45 -4.77
CA ASP A 20 -29.14 7.65 -5.74
C ASP A 20 -28.08 6.54 -5.62
N THR A 21 -27.57 6.08 -6.78
CA THR A 21 -26.48 5.13 -6.84
C THR A 21 -25.28 5.80 -7.47
N HIS A 22 -24.18 5.85 -6.70
CA HIS A 22 -22.91 6.39 -7.14
C HIS A 22 -21.99 5.25 -7.58
N HIS A 23 -21.69 5.18 -8.87
CA HIS A 23 -20.72 4.23 -9.40
C HIS A 23 -19.30 4.79 -9.17
N VAL A 24 -18.43 4.03 -8.51
CA VAL A 24 -17.07 4.44 -8.15
C VAL A 24 -16.04 3.67 -8.95
N LEU A 25 -16.30 2.39 -9.23
CA LEU A 25 -15.49 1.56 -10.12
C LEU A 25 -16.41 0.89 -11.13
N GLU A 26 -16.02 0.91 -12.40
CA GLU A 26 -16.81 0.36 -13.49
C GLU A 26 -15.95 -0.58 -14.36
N ASN A 27 -16.24 -1.88 -14.26
CA ASN A 27 -15.61 -2.91 -15.08
C ASN A 27 -14.08 -2.85 -15.09
N VAL A 28 -13.47 -2.75 -13.89
CA VAL A 28 -12.02 -2.61 -13.71
C VAL A 28 -11.35 -3.97 -13.83
N ASP A 29 -10.42 -4.09 -14.78
CA ASP A 29 -9.46 -5.19 -14.89
C ASP A 29 -8.08 -4.72 -14.44
N PHE A 30 -7.47 -5.45 -13.51
CA PHE A 30 -6.17 -5.10 -12.93
C PHE A 30 -5.41 -6.35 -12.52
N ALA A 31 -4.11 -6.38 -12.77
CA ALA A 31 -3.23 -7.43 -12.26
C ALA A 31 -1.93 -6.82 -11.73
N LEU A 32 -1.54 -7.22 -10.52
CA LEU A 32 -0.26 -6.87 -9.90
C LEU A 32 0.56 -8.14 -9.71
N ALA A 33 1.68 -8.24 -10.39
CA ALA A 33 2.59 -9.37 -10.24
C ALA A 33 3.32 -9.32 -8.90
N THR A 34 3.77 -10.48 -8.40
CA THR A 34 4.64 -10.56 -7.22
C THR A 34 5.90 -9.72 -7.43
N GLY A 35 6.28 -8.93 -6.45
CA GLY A 35 7.46 -8.05 -6.50
C GLY A 35 7.35 -6.85 -7.45
N ALA A 36 6.25 -6.71 -8.20
CA ALA A 36 6.03 -5.55 -9.05
C ALA A 36 5.54 -4.32 -8.27
N SER A 37 5.77 -3.13 -8.82
CA SER A 37 5.30 -1.88 -8.22
C SER A 37 4.49 -1.05 -9.20
N VAL A 38 3.31 -0.62 -8.77
CA VAL A 38 2.35 0.16 -9.56
C VAL A 38 1.96 1.43 -8.80
N ALA A 39 2.01 2.56 -9.49
CA ALA A 39 1.41 3.80 -9.01
C ALA A 39 0.02 3.97 -9.62
N LEU A 40 -0.98 4.21 -8.78
CA LEU A 40 -2.33 4.56 -9.14
C LEU A 40 -2.53 6.06 -8.92
N THR A 41 -2.73 6.79 -10.01
CA THR A 41 -2.98 8.23 -10.02
C THR A 41 -4.43 8.53 -10.40
N GLY A 42 -4.86 9.78 -10.35
CA GLY A 42 -6.21 10.21 -10.73
C GLY A 42 -6.72 11.35 -9.85
N ALA A 43 -7.80 11.99 -10.24
CA ALA A 43 -8.41 13.09 -9.50
C ALA A 43 -8.84 12.70 -8.08
N SER A 44 -9.01 13.68 -7.17
CA SER A 44 -9.62 13.41 -5.88
C SER A 44 -11.05 12.88 -6.09
N GLY A 45 -11.43 11.86 -5.32
CA GLY A 45 -12.74 11.22 -5.46
C GLY A 45 -12.88 10.21 -6.61
N SER A 46 -11.84 9.96 -7.41
CA SER A 46 -11.92 9.01 -8.55
C SER A 46 -12.04 7.52 -8.14
N GLY A 47 -12.01 7.20 -6.84
CA GLY A 47 -12.17 5.81 -6.36
C GLY A 47 -10.86 5.09 -5.99
N LYS A 48 -9.71 5.75 -5.99
CA LYS A 48 -8.40 5.13 -5.69
C LYS A 48 -8.35 4.48 -4.30
N SER A 49 -8.73 5.20 -3.26
CA SER A 49 -8.79 4.66 -1.90
C SER A 49 -9.87 3.58 -1.76
N THR A 50 -10.96 3.65 -2.54
CA THR A 50 -11.95 2.57 -2.62
C THR A 50 -11.34 1.31 -3.20
N LEU A 51 -10.54 1.41 -4.26
CA LEU A 51 -9.83 0.27 -4.85
C LEU A 51 -8.85 -0.36 -3.84
N LEU A 52 -8.08 0.47 -3.10
CA LEU A 52 -7.22 -0.03 -2.02
C LEU A 52 -8.03 -0.75 -0.93
N ASN A 53 -9.15 -0.17 -0.51
CA ASN A 53 -10.01 -0.75 0.53
C ASN A 53 -10.62 -2.09 0.09
N ILE A 54 -10.98 -2.23 -1.19
CA ILE A 54 -11.45 -3.51 -1.75
C ILE A 54 -10.34 -4.57 -1.69
N ILE A 55 -9.13 -4.24 -2.13
CA ILE A 55 -8.00 -5.17 -2.11
C ILE A 55 -7.61 -5.54 -0.66
N ALA A 56 -7.72 -4.59 0.28
CA ALA A 56 -7.48 -4.85 1.71
C ALA A 56 -8.61 -5.65 2.40
N GLY A 57 -9.76 -5.82 1.73
CA GLY A 57 -10.94 -6.48 2.30
C GLY A 57 -11.67 -5.65 3.36
N PHE A 58 -11.59 -4.32 3.25
CA PHE A 58 -12.38 -3.38 4.06
C PHE A 58 -13.70 -3.03 3.38
N GLU A 59 -13.77 -3.15 2.05
CA GLU A 59 -14.96 -2.91 1.25
C GLU A 59 -15.20 -4.10 0.30
N PRO A 60 -16.44 -4.62 0.21
CA PRO A 60 -16.76 -5.66 -0.78
C PRO A 60 -16.93 -5.05 -2.18
N LEU A 61 -16.68 -5.85 -3.20
CA LEU A 61 -17.09 -5.55 -4.58
C LEU A 61 -18.62 -5.54 -4.69
N SER A 62 -19.16 -4.72 -5.60
CA SER A 62 -20.57 -4.80 -6.04
C SER A 62 -20.75 -5.78 -7.20
N GLY A 63 -19.69 -6.05 -7.98
CA GLY A 63 -19.67 -7.00 -9.07
C GLY A 63 -18.24 -7.33 -9.49
N GLY A 64 -18.08 -8.40 -10.29
CA GLY A 64 -16.78 -8.89 -10.70
C GLY A 64 -16.11 -9.78 -9.66
N GLU A 65 -14.81 -9.99 -9.82
CA GLU A 65 -14.03 -10.90 -8.97
C GLU A 65 -12.74 -10.27 -8.50
N LEU A 66 -12.33 -10.61 -7.28
CA LEU A 66 -11.03 -10.32 -6.71
C LEU A 66 -10.31 -11.62 -6.33
N TRP A 67 -9.12 -11.78 -6.84
CA TRP A 67 -8.21 -12.88 -6.51
C TRP A 67 -6.99 -12.32 -5.78
N LEU A 68 -6.64 -12.93 -4.66
CA LEU A 68 -5.48 -12.54 -3.85
C LEU A 68 -4.58 -13.76 -3.62
N ASP A 69 -3.31 -13.64 -4.00
CA ASP A 69 -2.31 -14.72 -3.92
C ASP A 69 -2.81 -16.04 -4.52
N GLY A 70 -3.53 -15.95 -5.65
CA GLY A 70 -4.10 -17.09 -6.39
C GLY A 70 -5.42 -17.65 -5.85
N GLU A 71 -5.98 -17.08 -4.78
CA GLU A 71 -7.25 -17.51 -4.18
C GLU A 71 -8.38 -16.54 -4.53
N ASN A 72 -9.54 -17.05 -4.98
CA ASN A 72 -10.74 -16.24 -5.21
C ASN A 72 -11.36 -15.84 -3.86
N THR A 73 -11.57 -14.55 -3.65
CA THR A 73 -12.04 -14.02 -2.36
C THR A 73 -13.56 -14.02 -2.20
N SER A 74 -14.33 -14.39 -3.23
CA SER A 74 -15.81 -14.32 -3.24
C SER A 74 -16.49 -15.06 -2.08
N ASN A 75 -15.85 -16.12 -1.58
CA ASN A 75 -16.33 -16.91 -0.45
C ASN A 75 -15.57 -16.66 0.85
N TRP A 76 -14.66 -15.69 0.86
CA TRP A 76 -13.90 -15.38 2.06
C TRP A 76 -14.78 -14.74 3.12
N LYS A 77 -14.63 -15.24 4.35
CA LYS A 77 -15.24 -14.72 5.57
C LYS A 77 -14.18 -14.01 6.42
N ASP A 78 -14.58 -13.41 7.52
CA ASP A 78 -13.68 -12.68 8.41
C ASP A 78 -12.37 -13.42 8.78
N PRO A 79 -12.36 -14.74 9.03
CA PRO A 79 -11.11 -15.44 9.34
C PRO A 79 -10.11 -15.47 8.19
N GLN A 80 -10.56 -15.65 6.92
CA GLN A 80 -9.68 -15.64 5.75
C GLN A 80 -9.13 -14.24 5.50
N TRP A 81 -10.00 -13.23 5.53
CA TRP A 81 -9.62 -11.82 5.42
C TRP A 81 -8.63 -11.41 6.52
N SER A 82 -8.91 -11.79 7.77
CA SER A 82 -8.01 -11.51 8.89
C SER A 82 -6.63 -12.14 8.67
N ARG A 83 -6.59 -13.42 8.25
CA ARG A 83 -5.34 -14.12 7.95
C ARG A 83 -4.56 -13.41 6.84
N PHE A 84 -5.23 -13.02 5.74
CA PHE A 84 -4.59 -12.31 4.65
C PHE A 84 -3.99 -10.99 5.12
N ARG A 85 -4.77 -10.15 5.83
CA ARG A 85 -4.30 -8.87 6.36
C ARG A 85 -3.12 -9.02 7.32
N HIS A 86 -3.13 -10.03 8.18
CA HIS A 86 -2.05 -10.21 9.14
C HIS A 86 -0.77 -10.76 8.51
N GLN A 87 -0.90 -11.70 7.57
CA GLN A 87 0.26 -12.47 7.08
C GLN A 87 0.82 -11.97 5.76
N LYS A 88 -0.03 -11.44 4.87
CA LYS A 88 0.35 -11.16 3.49
C LYS A 88 0.27 -9.68 3.10
N LEU A 89 -0.36 -8.85 3.93
CA LEU A 89 -0.65 -7.46 3.62
C LEU A 89 0.05 -6.50 4.58
N GLY A 90 0.75 -5.51 4.02
CA GLY A 90 1.16 -4.29 4.71
C GLY A 90 0.31 -3.12 4.23
N VAL A 91 -0.03 -2.19 5.11
CA VAL A 91 -0.77 -0.97 4.74
C VAL A 91 -0.09 0.25 5.33
N ILE A 92 0.16 1.24 4.47
CA ILE A 92 0.62 2.57 4.84
C ILE A 92 -0.52 3.54 4.51
N PHE A 93 -0.98 4.28 5.51
CA PHE A 93 -2.04 5.27 5.37
C PHE A 93 -1.46 6.67 5.26
N GLN A 94 -2.21 7.60 4.70
CA GLN A 94 -1.86 9.02 4.66
C GLN A 94 -1.65 9.59 6.07
N GLN A 95 -2.55 9.27 7.03
CA GLN A 95 -2.30 9.47 8.44
C GLN A 95 -1.50 8.28 8.94
N PHE A 96 -0.43 8.52 9.68
CA PHE A 96 0.54 7.47 10.08
C PHE A 96 -0.10 6.31 10.85
N ASN A 97 -1.24 6.54 11.50
CA ASN A 97 -2.02 5.57 12.27
C ASN A 97 -1.16 4.76 13.26
N LEU A 98 -0.14 5.41 13.84
CA LEU A 98 0.70 4.80 14.87
C LEU A 98 -0.10 4.61 16.17
N LEU A 99 0.19 3.52 16.86
CA LEU A 99 -0.40 3.19 18.15
C LEU A 99 0.26 4.07 19.22
N THR A 100 -0.41 5.15 19.61
CA THR A 100 0.13 6.17 20.51
C THR A 100 0.51 5.68 21.90
N PRO A 101 -0.11 4.64 22.51
CA PRO A 101 0.33 4.07 23.77
C PRO A 101 1.66 3.32 23.69
N LEU A 102 2.11 2.99 22.46
CA LEU A 102 3.30 2.17 22.22
C LEU A 102 4.50 3.05 21.82
N ASN A 103 5.72 2.61 22.18
CA ASN A 103 6.96 3.19 21.66
C ASN A 103 7.20 2.75 20.19
N VAL A 104 8.27 3.24 19.57
CA VAL A 104 8.62 2.92 18.17
C VAL A 104 8.82 1.42 17.99
N LYS A 105 9.64 0.78 18.83
CA LYS A 105 9.90 -0.66 18.76
C LYS A 105 8.63 -1.50 18.85
N GLN A 106 7.74 -1.16 19.78
CA GLN A 106 6.47 -1.85 19.97
C GLN A 106 5.52 -1.63 18.78
N ASN A 107 5.49 -0.45 18.17
CA ASN A 107 4.74 -0.21 16.94
C ASN A 107 5.22 -1.11 15.81
N ILE A 108 6.54 -1.20 15.59
CA ILE A 108 7.13 -2.05 14.54
C ILE A 108 6.87 -3.53 14.83
N ALA A 109 6.98 -3.95 16.10
CA ALA A 109 6.77 -5.33 16.51
C ALA A 109 5.29 -5.76 16.52
N PHE A 110 4.35 -4.82 16.48
CA PHE A 110 2.92 -5.12 16.60
C PHE A 110 2.42 -6.17 15.60
N PRO A 111 2.67 -6.04 14.26
CA PRO A 111 2.26 -7.06 13.30
C PRO A 111 2.99 -8.41 13.51
N LEU A 112 4.21 -8.40 14.04
CA LEU A 112 4.93 -9.62 14.38
C LEU A 112 4.20 -10.40 15.48
N HIS A 113 3.75 -9.70 16.53
CA HIS A 113 3.01 -10.32 17.62
C HIS A 113 1.69 -10.95 17.16
N LEU A 114 0.97 -10.28 16.25
CA LEU A 114 -0.26 -10.84 15.64
C LEU A 114 0.02 -12.13 14.87
N ASN A 115 1.21 -12.26 14.28
CA ASN A 115 1.65 -13.42 13.51
C ASN A 115 2.46 -14.44 14.35
N GLN A 116 2.56 -14.25 15.67
CA GLN A 116 3.40 -15.07 16.57
C GLN A 116 4.87 -15.14 16.12
N GLN A 117 5.34 -14.08 15.44
CA GLN A 117 6.71 -13.93 14.97
C GLN A 117 7.53 -13.14 15.99
N LYS A 118 8.83 -13.37 15.98
CA LYS A 118 9.80 -12.61 16.77
C LYS A 118 10.47 -11.54 15.92
N TRP A 119 11.05 -10.55 16.58
CA TRP A 119 11.96 -9.61 15.96
C TRP A 119 13.08 -10.37 15.24
N SER A 120 13.41 -9.99 14.02
CA SER A 120 14.37 -10.69 13.15
C SER A 120 15.40 -9.71 12.58
N ASP A 121 16.46 -10.21 11.98
CA ASP A 121 17.48 -9.42 11.25
C ASP A 121 16.85 -8.52 10.19
N TRP A 122 15.70 -8.92 9.64
CA TRP A 122 14.93 -8.05 8.73
C TRP A 122 14.42 -6.80 9.42
N CYS A 123 13.96 -6.90 10.66
CA CYS A 123 13.52 -5.75 11.44
C CYS A 123 14.70 -4.83 11.77
N ASP A 124 15.87 -5.40 12.09
CA ASP A 124 17.09 -4.63 12.31
C ASP A 124 17.52 -3.90 11.03
N TYR A 125 17.48 -4.59 9.89
CA TYR A 125 17.70 -3.97 8.58
C TYR A 125 16.73 -2.82 8.30
N LEU A 126 15.42 -3.02 8.53
CA LEU A 126 14.41 -1.96 8.32
C LEU A 126 14.68 -0.73 9.17
N VAL A 127 15.00 -0.94 10.43
CA VAL A 127 15.24 0.14 11.41
C VAL A 127 16.49 0.94 11.02
N ASP A 128 17.55 0.26 10.58
CA ASP A 128 18.78 0.89 10.13
C ASP A 128 18.59 1.63 8.79
N ALA A 129 18.02 0.96 7.79
CA ALA A 129 17.75 1.55 6.46
C ALA A 129 16.85 2.80 6.53
N LEU A 130 15.88 2.80 7.46
CA LEU A 130 14.98 3.93 7.67
C LEU A 130 15.58 5.00 8.61
N GLY A 131 16.76 4.77 9.19
CA GLY A 131 17.45 5.70 10.07
C GLY A 131 16.67 6.01 11.36
N ILE A 132 16.04 5.00 11.96
CA ILE A 132 15.22 5.12 13.17
C ILE A 132 15.74 4.30 14.35
N SER A 133 16.95 3.74 14.24
CA SER A 133 17.58 2.89 15.28
C SER A 133 17.64 3.57 16.66
N GLU A 134 18.03 4.84 16.69
CA GLU A 134 18.13 5.63 17.93
C GLU A 134 16.77 6.05 18.51
N LEU A 135 15.67 5.76 17.79
CA LEU A 135 14.32 6.16 18.17
C LEU A 135 13.51 5.04 18.80
N LEU A 136 14.02 3.81 18.83
CA LEU A 136 13.26 2.60 19.19
C LEU A 136 12.51 2.69 20.52
N GLU A 137 13.12 3.31 21.51
CA GLU A 137 12.53 3.45 22.85
C GLU A 137 11.71 4.75 23.03
N ARG A 138 11.66 5.62 22.00
CA ARG A 138 10.87 6.85 22.08
C ARG A 138 9.38 6.59 21.86
N HIS A 139 8.54 7.38 22.51
CA HIS A 139 7.10 7.41 22.22
C HIS A 139 6.86 8.08 20.86
N VAL A 140 5.93 7.53 20.09
CA VAL A 140 5.63 8.02 18.74
C VAL A 140 5.11 9.46 18.70
N SER A 141 4.51 9.94 19.79
CA SER A 141 4.07 11.32 19.93
C SER A 141 5.20 12.35 20.02
N ALA A 142 6.41 11.91 20.33
CA ALA A 142 7.60 12.77 20.41
C ALA A 142 8.40 12.83 19.09
N LEU A 143 7.87 12.22 18.02
CA LEU A 143 8.53 12.12 16.72
C LEU A 143 8.04 13.23 15.77
N SER A 144 8.95 13.68 14.87
CA SER A 144 8.54 14.49 13.71
C SER A 144 7.67 13.68 12.73
N GLY A 145 6.93 14.37 11.85
CA GLY A 145 6.09 13.72 10.85
C GLY A 145 6.88 12.74 9.96
N GLY A 146 8.07 13.12 9.50
CA GLY A 146 8.94 12.24 8.72
C GLY A 146 9.43 11.02 9.50
N GLN A 147 9.71 11.17 10.79
CA GLN A 147 10.07 10.04 11.67
C GLN A 147 8.87 9.12 11.89
N GLN A 148 7.67 9.67 12.12
CA GLN A 148 6.44 8.89 12.26
C GLN A 148 6.15 8.09 10.98
N GLN A 149 6.35 8.69 9.81
CA GLN A 149 6.17 7.98 8.53
C GLN A 149 7.16 6.83 8.37
N ARG A 150 8.43 7.03 8.70
CA ARG A 150 9.43 5.96 8.66
C ARG A 150 9.08 4.80 9.61
N VAL A 151 8.55 5.11 10.79
CA VAL A 151 8.03 4.09 11.73
C VAL A 151 6.81 3.36 11.15
N ALA A 152 5.88 4.06 10.49
CA ALA A 152 4.73 3.45 9.83
C ALA A 152 5.15 2.50 8.70
N ILE A 153 6.16 2.87 7.91
CA ILE A 153 6.75 2.02 6.88
C ILE A 153 7.40 0.77 7.51
N ALA A 154 8.24 0.95 8.52
CA ALA A 154 8.88 -0.16 9.22
C ALA A 154 7.83 -1.14 9.76
N ARG A 155 6.78 -0.63 10.41
CA ARG A 155 5.66 -1.44 10.91
C ARG A 155 4.96 -2.21 9.79
N ALA A 156 4.65 -1.56 8.67
CA ALA A 156 3.95 -2.18 7.55
C ALA A 156 4.76 -3.31 6.89
N LEU A 157 6.10 -3.25 6.96
CA LEU A 157 7.02 -4.19 6.32
C LEU A 157 7.65 -5.20 7.28
N ALA A 158 7.49 -5.05 8.60
CA ALA A 158 8.17 -5.85 9.62
C ALA A 158 7.95 -7.37 9.46
N HIS A 159 6.75 -7.79 9.09
CA HIS A 159 6.36 -9.19 8.92
C HIS A 159 6.61 -9.73 7.49
N LYS A 160 7.32 -9.00 6.63
CA LYS A 160 7.63 -9.34 5.23
C LYS A 160 6.35 -9.64 4.41
N PRO A 161 5.43 -8.68 4.27
CA PRO A 161 4.20 -8.91 3.51
C PRO A 161 4.51 -9.17 2.04
N LYS A 162 3.66 -9.94 1.36
CA LYS A 162 3.71 -10.13 -0.09
C LYS A 162 3.19 -8.92 -0.86
N LEU A 163 2.28 -8.16 -0.25
CA LEU A 163 1.61 -6.98 -0.83
C LEU A 163 1.70 -5.80 0.14
N LEU A 164 2.10 -4.66 -0.38
CA LEU A 164 2.04 -3.37 0.31
C LEU A 164 1.04 -2.47 -0.42
N LEU A 165 0.05 -1.98 0.31
CA LEU A 165 -0.84 -0.92 -0.12
C LEU A 165 -0.42 0.38 0.55
N ALA A 166 -0.18 1.44 -0.22
CA ALA A 166 0.24 2.73 0.30
C ALA A 166 -0.71 3.82 -0.23
N ASP A 167 -1.46 4.45 0.66
CA ASP A 167 -2.38 5.54 0.34
C ASP A 167 -1.74 6.86 0.73
N GLU A 168 -1.32 7.66 -0.26
CA GLU A 168 -0.66 8.97 -0.10
C GLU A 168 0.44 8.98 0.98
N PRO A 169 1.45 8.09 0.92
CA PRO A 169 2.40 7.89 2.02
C PRO A 169 3.28 9.10 2.32
N THR A 170 3.24 10.13 1.49
CA THR A 170 4.02 11.37 1.64
C THR A 170 3.15 12.61 1.81
N GLY A 171 1.84 12.47 1.86
CA GLY A 171 0.89 13.59 1.86
C GLY A 171 1.01 14.54 3.05
N ASN A 172 1.59 14.09 4.16
CA ASN A 172 1.81 14.88 5.38
C ASN A 172 3.28 15.30 5.59
N LEU A 173 4.12 15.14 4.56
CA LEU A 173 5.53 15.47 4.61
C LEU A 173 5.84 16.69 3.72
N ASP A 174 6.92 17.42 4.06
CA ASP A 174 7.50 18.35 3.11
C ASP A 174 8.07 17.59 1.90
N HIS A 175 8.24 18.31 0.79
CA HIS A 175 8.64 17.72 -0.48
C HIS A 175 9.94 16.90 -0.39
N LYS A 176 10.97 17.44 0.29
CA LYS A 176 12.28 16.77 0.41
C LYS A 176 12.16 15.46 1.21
N ALA A 177 11.53 15.53 2.37
CA ALA A 177 11.29 14.35 3.22
C ALA A 177 10.43 13.30 2.49
N GLY A 178 9.44 13.74 1.69
CA GLY A 178 8.61 12.85 0.88
C GLY A 178 9.44 12.05 -0.14
N ILE A 179 10.34 12.70 -0.87
CA ILE A 179 11.22 12.03 -1.85
C ILE A 179 12.19 11.05 -1.17
N GLU A 180 12.77 11.44 -0.04
CA GLU A 180 13.64 10.54 0.73
C GLU A 180 12.87 9.27 1.19
N VAL A 181 11.65 9.44 1.69
CA VAL A 181 10.81 8.33 2.11
C VAL A 181 10.44 7.42 0.94
N MET A 182 10.09 7.98 -0.23
CA MET A 182 9.76 7.18 -1.42
C MET A 182 10.95 6.38 -1.93
N LYS A 183 12.15 6.97 -1.92
CA LYS A 183 13.38 6.27 -2.27
C LYS A 183 13.61 5.05 -1.37
N LEU A 184 13.58 5.25 -0.06
CA LEU A 184 13.74 4.18 0.92
C LEU A 184 12.68 3.09 0.76
N LEU A 185 11.41 3.49 0.57
CA LEU A 185 10.31 2.55 0.36
C LEU A 185 10.54 1.67 -0.88
N SER A 186 10.95 2.27 -2.00
CA SER A 186 11.23 1.54 -3.24
C SER A 186 12.41 0.56 -3.06
N GLU A 187 13.48 0.96 -2.40
CA GLU A 187 14.65 0.12 -2.14
C GLU A 187 14.27 -1.08 -1.24
N ILE A 188 13.59 -0.82 -0.12
CA ILE A 188 13.20 -1.85 0.86
C ILE A 188 12.21 -2.85 0.25
N THR A 189 11.22 -2.39 -0.50
CA THR A 189 10.21 -3.28 -1.12
C THR A 189 10.82 -4.14 -2.21
N THR A 190 11.77 -3.61 -2.99
CA THR A 190 12.53 -4.39 -3.97
C THR A 190 13.34 -5.48 -3.29
N GLN A 191 14.07 -5.16 -2.22
CA GLN A 191 14.86 -6.14 -1.47
C GLN A 191 14.00 -7.19 -0.77
N GLY A 192 12.81 -6.80 -0.28
CA GLY A 192 11.84 -7.70 0.34
C GLY A 192 11.02 -8.53 -0.63
N ASN A 193 11.15 -8.32 -1.94
CA ASN A 193 10.28 -8.89 -3.00
C ASN A 193 8.79 -8.66 -2.71
N THR A 194 8.45 -7.47 -2.16
CA THR A 194 7.08 -7.07 -1.83
C THR A 194 6.46 -6.36 -3.02
N ALA A 195 5.30 -6.82 -3.48
CA ALA A 195 4.52 -6.11 -4.49
C ALA A 195 3.94 -4.83 -3.89
N VAL A 196 3.92 -3.71 -4.65
CA VAL A 196 3.49 -2.40 -4.16
C VAL A 196 2.38 -1.84 -5.04
N LEU A 197 1.26 -1.44 -4.42
CA LEU A 197 0.28 -0.57 -5.02
C LEU A 197 0.28 0.76 -4.26
N LEU A 198 0.80 1.79 -4.93
CA LEU A 198 0.91 3.15 -4.40
C LEU A 198 -0.21 4.02 -4.97
N VAL A 199 -1.02 4.61 -4.13
CA VAL A 199 -1.92 5.72 -4.51
C VAL A 199 -1.22 7.03 -4.23
N THR A 200 -1.17 7.92 -5.23
CA THR A 200 -0.58 9.25 -5.05
C THR A 200 -1.07 10.25 -6.08
N HIS A 201 -1.15 11.52 -5.66
CA HIS A 201 -1.36 12.66 -6.57
C HIS A 201 -0.04 13.25 -7.08
N SER A 202 1.10 12.88 -6.49
CA SER A 202 2.42 13.37 -6.89
C SER A 202 2.97 12.58 -8.06
N PRO A 203 3.17 13.20 -9.25
CA PRO A 203 3.83 12.54 -10.38
C PRO A 203 5.24 12.08 -10.07
N GLU A 204 5.90 12.79 -9.15
CA GLU A 204 7.26 12.52 -8.71
C GLU A 204 7.30 11.25 -7.84
N CYS A 205 6.40 11.13 -6.85
CA CYS A 205 6.24 9.89 -6.07
C CYS A 205 5.85 8.70 -6.97
N ALA A 206 4.96 8.91 -7.95
CA ALA A 206 4.60 7.89 -8.92
C ALA A 206 5.79 7.43 -9.78
N SER A 207 6.83 8.27 -9.97
CA SER A 207 8.02 7.93 -10.76
C SER A 207 8.92 6.86 -10.13
N PHE A 208 8.76 6.58 -8.84
CA PHE A 208 9.46 5.50 -8.15
C PHE A 208 8.88 4.11 -8.45
N MET A 209 7.68 4.04 -9.04
CA MET A 209 7.04 2.77 -9.38
C MET A 209 7.31 2.38 -10.83
N GLN A 210 7.34 1.06 -11.10
CA GLN A 210 7.64 0.49 -12.42
C GLN A 210 6.55 0.80 -13.45
N THR A 211 5.28 0.81 -13.00
CA THR A 211 4.13 1.05 -13.87
C THR A 211 3.26 2.16 -13.28
N LYS A 212 2.64 2.95 -14.16
CA LYS A 212 1.71 4.01 -13.77
C LYS A 212 0.35 3.75 -14.41
N LEU A 213 -0.67 3.73 -13.58
CA LEU A 213 -2.07 3.65 -13.97
C LEU A 213 -2.79 4.92 -13.54
N MET A 214 -3.82 5.28 -14.27
CA MET A 214 -4.73 6.37 -13.91
C MET A 214 -6.13 5.81 -13.73
N LEU A 215 -6.76 6.13 -12.62
CA LEU A 215 -8.17 5.88 -12.39
C LEU A 215 -8.95 7.15 -12.73
N ASP A 216 -9.78 7.07 -13.77
CA ASP A 216 -10.55 8.17 -14.32
C ASP A 216 -11.97 7.67 -14.61
N ASP A 217 -12.98 8.36 -14.10
CA ASP A 217 -14.40 7.99 -14.22
C ASP A 217 -14.66 6.49 -13.96
N GLY A 218 -14.10 5.97 -12.85
CA GLY A 218 -14.28 4.57 -12.45
C GLY A 218 -13.52 3.53 -13.28
N CYS A 219 -12.79 3.95 -14.33
CA CYS A 219 -12.06 3.08 -15.22
C CYS A 219 -10.55 3.20 -15.06
N LEU A 220 -9.81 2.08 -15.16
CA LEU A 220 -8.35 2.08 -15.19
C LEU A 220 -7.82 2.30 -16.60
N ARG A 221 -6.85 3.21 -16.73
CA ARG A 221 -6.12 3.47 -17.97
C ARG A 221 -4.62 3.36 -17.72
N ASN A 222 -3.89 2.73 -18.64
CA ASN A 222 -2.44 2.80 -18.65
C ASN A 222 -1.99 4.22 -19.01
N VAL A 223 -1.14 4.80 -18.19
CA VAL A 223 -0.44 6.04 -18.54
C VAL A 223 0.86 5.62 -19.19
N ASP A 224 0.87 5.54 -20.54
CA ASP A 224 2.08 5.23 -21.29
C ASP A 224 3.19 6.21 -20.90
N LEU A 225 4.29 5.67 -20.44
CA LEU A 225 5.55 6.38 -20.40
C LEU A 225 5.96 6.61 -21.85
N THR A 226 5.64 7.78 -22.40
CA THR A 226 6.35 8.25 -23.60
C THR A 226 7.84 8.16 -23.25
N PRO A 227 8.67 7.40 -24.01
CA PRO A 227 10.10 7.39 -23.75
C PRO A 227 10.57 8.84 -23.90
N ARG A 228 11.23 9.36 -22.85
CA ARG A 228 12.00 10.59 -23.02
C ARG A 228 12.91 10.36 -24.20
N ALA A 229 12.63 11.04 -25.30
CA ALA A 229 13.56 11.13 -26.42
C ALA A 229 14.91 11.52 -25.82
N ALA A 230 15.89 10.62 -25.95
CA ALA A 230 17.27 10.94 -25.69
C ALA A 230 17.62 12.09 -26.64
N THR A 231 17.70 13.29 -26.14
CA THR A 231 18.25 14.41 -26.87
C THR A 231 19.74 14.18 -26.89
N LEU A 232 20.24 13.90 -28.10
CA LEU A 232 21.65 13.84 -28.50
C LEU A 232 22.39 15.14 -28.17
#